data_ae5ccf5d659fc625d114c147907af040
#
_entry.id   ae5ccf5d659fc625d114c147907af040
#
_cell.length_a   1.000
_cell.length_b   1.000
_cell.length_c   1.000
_cell.angle_alpha   90.00
_cell.angle_beta   90.00
_cell.angle_gamma   90.00
#
_symmetry.space_group_name_H-M   'P 1'
#
loop_
_entity.id
_entity.type
_entity.pdbx_description
1 polymer ?
#
loop_
_entity_poly.entity_id
_entity_poly.type
_entity_poly.pdbx_seq_one_letter_code
_entity_poly.pdbx_strand_id
1 'polypeptide(L)'
;LDSKGTGEPTCYVSYAYEEPYIRDDPNASDPFQLTFRDRTFIHPLYFHQPQDQPYTLSNGYLIEISYAEELLPLESVSLDNVEWRIALPSDTLRQKVRHVEPIGIPFTEEIQDGQRVAVFKLDKLQPDQAGLIGWKATVEMYGLKYFLTPAEVEDAPPLSPDFQAKYLVDDDELAMETDIISGAAAEAAGRETNVLRKMLRIRNYVYDQLSYGIQPKIDTPDVAWERGVASCGEYVGVLLALARLNGIACRTIGRYKCPATPEQKNLPLEPDFNHVWLEFFVPGLGWLPMESNVDDVIDQGPYPKRFFMGLSWYHTEIGKGISFEKMKADNKPEHLSLGDLAINHVRFTILEELNPTP
;
A
#
# COMPACT_ATOMS: atom_id res chain seq x y z
N LEU A 1 20.40 -17.74 -4.22
CA LEU A 1 19.97 -18.49 -5.39
C LEU A 1 20.86 -19.70 -5.53
N ASP A 2 20.36 -20.85 -5.14
CA ASP A 2 21.09 -22.10 -5.24
C ASP A 2 20.51 -22.91 -6.40
N SER A 3 21.20 -22.94 -7.53
CA SER A 3 20.83 -23.81 -8.65
C SER A 3 21.37 -25.21 -8.39
N LYS A 4 20.58 -26.07 -7.82
CA LYS A 4 20.94 -27.50 -7.74
C LYS A 4 20.60 -28.19 -9.06
N GLY A 5 21.35 -27.89 -10.12
CA GLY A 5 21.48 -28.75 -11.31
C GLY A 5 20.25 -29.08 -12.14
N THR A 6 19.08 -28.56 -11.81
CA THR A 6 17.82 -28.82 -12.55
C THR A 6 17.38 -27.67 -13.44
N GLY A 7 18.14 -26.60 -13.50
CA GLY A 7 17.88 -25.45 -14.35
C GLY A 7 16.88 -24.42 -13.80
N GLU A 8 16.11 -24.75 -12.77
CA GLU A 8 15.19 -23.81 -12.14
C GLU A 8 15.84 -23.17 -10.90
N PRO A 9 15.92 -21.84 -10.82
CA PRO A 9 16.42 -21.16 -9.64
C PRO A 9 15.44 -21.36 -8.48
N THR A 10 15.86 -22.08 -7.47
CA THR A 10 15.10 -22.23 -6.23
C THR A 10 15.65 -21.26 -5.20
N CYS A 11 14.81 -20.35 -4.74
CA CYS A 11 15.13 -19.45 -3.66
C CYS A 11 14.52 -19.97 -2.37
N TYR A 12 15.26 -19.87 -1.29
CA TYR A 12 14.81 -20.25 0.04
C TYR A 12 14.80 -19.01 0.92
N VAL A 13 13.76 -18.86 1.73
CA VAL A 13 13.65 -17.76 2.68
C VAL A 13 13.43 -18.28 4.10
N SER A 14 13.67 -17.45 5.08
CA SER A 14 13.37 -17.82 6.45
C SER A 14 11.86 -17.94 6.65
N TYR A 15 11.45 -18.79 7.57
CA TYR A 15 10.08 -19.13 7.85
C TYR A 15 9.14 -17.94 8.10
N ALA A 16 9.66 -16.87 8.69
CA ALA A 16 8.86 -15.69 8.98
C ALA A 16 8.45 -14.90 7.74
N TYR A 17 9.06 -15.17 6.57
CA TYR A 17 8.85 -14.37 5.37
C TYR A 17 8.92 -15.26 4.14
N GLU A 18 7.81 -15.40 3.46
CA GLU A 18 7.70 -16.14 2.20
C GLU A 18 8.30 -15.37 1.00
N GLU A 19 8.76 -14.16 1.24
CA GLU A 19 9.27 -13.25 0.23
C GLU A 19 10.80 -13.19 0.25
N PRO A 20 11.44 -13.02 -0.92
CA PRO A 20 12.86 -12.77 -0.97
C PRO A 20 13.17 -11.46 -0.27
N TYR A 21 14.16 -11.53 0.55
CA TYR A 21 14.55 -10.44 1.38
C TYR A 21 15.92 -9.93 0.95
N ILE A 22 15.98 -8.65 0.68
CA ILE A 22 17.19 -7.98 0.25
C ILE A 22 17.66 -7.10 1.40
N ARG A 23 18.88 -7.35 1.84
CA ARG A 23 19.52 -6.59 2.91
C ARG A 23 20.65 -5.77 2.34
N ASP A 24 20.85 -4.58 2.89
CA ASP A 24 22.07 -3.83 2.65
C ASP A 24 23.28 -4.59 3.19
N ASP A 25 24.30 -4.73 2.38
CA ASP A 25 25.61 -5.07 2.85
C ASP A 25 26.25 -3.77 3.38
N PRO A 26 26.55 -3.66 4.68
CA PRO A 26 27.15 -2.46 5.24
C PRO A 26 28.55 -2.17 4.64
N ASN A 27 29.17 -3.16 4.00
CA ASN A 27 30.46 -3.02 3.32
C ASN A 27 30.31 -2.79 1.81
N ALA A 28 29.09 -2.84 1.26
CA ALA A 28 28.88 -2.60 -0.15
C ALA A 28 29.08 -1.13 -0.49
N SER A 29 29.81 -0.87 -1.55
CA SER A 29 30.00 0.47 -2.09
C SER A 29 28.75 1.05 -2.74
N ASP A 30 27.80 0.19 -3.10
CA ASP A 30 26.50 0.53 -3.69
C ASP A 30 25.35 -0.02 -2.83
N PRO A 31 24.54 0.85 -2.20
CA PRO A 31 23.39 0.44 -1.37
C PRO A 31 22.28 -0.25 -2.17
N PHE A 32 22.32 -0.23 -3.50
CA PHE A 32 21.41 -0.97 -4.37
C PHE A 32 21.91 -2.35 -4.76
N GLN A 33 23.07 -2.76 -4.26
CA GLN A 33 23.56 -4.10 -4.47
C GLN A 33 22.62 -5.11 -3.80
N LEU A 34 22.20 -6.10 -4.58
CA LEU A 34 21.31 -7.15 -4.10
C LEU A 34 22.09 -8.18 -3.30
N THR A 35 21.80 -8.29 -2.02
CA THR A 35 22.23 -9.39 -1.18
C THR A 35 21.03 -10.17 -0.71
N PHE A 36 21.02 -11.47 -0.96
CA PHE A 36 19.99 -12.34 -0.42
C PHE A 36 20.38 -12.76 1.00
N ARG A 37 19.43 -12.64 1.91
CA ARG A 37 19.64 -13.14 3.27
C ARG A 37 19.86 -14.63 3.22
N ASP A 38 20.98 -15.02 3.73
CA ASP A 38 21.35 -16.41 3.87
C ASP A 38 20.68 -16.99 5.10
N ARG A 39 19.97 -18.03 5.01
CA ARG A 39 19.14 -18.58 5.72
C ARG A 39 18.75 -19.72 6.39
N THR A 40 17.95 -19.81 7.28
CA THR A 40 17.24 -20.96 7.76
C THR A 40 16.00 -21.14 6.92
N PHE A 41 16.06 -22.00 5.95
CA PHE A 41 14.99 -22.15 4.99
C PHE A 41 14.01 -23.22 5.38
N ILE A 42 12.74 -22.90 5.32
CA ILE A 42 11.69 -23.86 5.60
C ILE A 42 10.87 -24.15 4.34
N HIS A 43 10.70 -23.17 3.47
CA HIS A 43 9.98 -23.35 2.22
C HIS A 43 10.75 -22.83 1.01
N PRO A 44 10.78 -23.56 -0.09
CA PRO A 44 11.26 -23.04 -1.36
C PRO A 44 10.26 -22.00 -1.87
N LEU A 45 10.77 -20.87 -2.33
CA LEU A 45 10.00 -19.89 -3.07
C LEU A 45 10.23 -20.07 -4.56
N TYR A 46 9.15 -20.00 -5.29
CA TYR A 46 9.20 -20.00 -6.75
C TYR A 46 9.11 -18.55 -7.23
N PHE A 47 10.06 -18.18 -8.09
CA PHE A 47 10.08 -16.87 -8.72
C PHE A 47 9.81 -17.01 -10.19
N HIS A 48 8.95 -16.16 -10.68
CA HIS A 48 8.79 -15.94 -12.10
C HIS A 48 9.34 -14.57 -12.45
N GLN A 49 10.42 -14.54 -13.24
CA GLN A 49 10.93 -13.32 -13.84
C GLN A 49 10.47 -13.27 -15.29
N PRO A 50 9.52 -12.39 -15.64
CA PRO A 50 9.15 -12.20 -17.03
C PRO A 50 10.35 -11.78 -17.86
N GLN A 51 10.46 -12.29 -19.07
CA GLN A 51 11.55 -11.93 -19.97
C GLN A 51 11.58 -10.41 -20.19
N ASP A 52 12.76 -9.80 -20.07
CA ASP A 52 13.00 -8.38 -20.30
C ASP A 52 12.27 -7.42 -19.34
N GLN A 53 11.83 -7.90 -18.18
CA GLN A 53 11.25 -7.02 -17.16
C GLN A 53 12.19 -6.82 -15.97
N PRO A 54 12.23 -5.61 -15.40
CA PRO A 54 13.10 -5.29 -14.27
C PRO A 54 12.53 -5.76 -12.92
N TYR A 55 11.64 -6.73 -12.90
CA TYR A 55 11.01 -7.25 -11.69
C TYR A 55 10.83 -8.75 -11.70
N THR A 56 10.60 -9.32 -10.53
CA THR A 56 10.18 -10.71 -10.36
C THR A 56 8.88 -10.79 -9.55
N LEU A 57 8.12 -11.86 -9.78
CA LEU A 57 6.96 -12.23 -8.99
C LEU A 57 7.28 -13.47 -8.17
N SER A 58 6.82 -13.50 -6.91
CA SER A 58 6.84 -14.72 -6.10
C SER A 58 5.66 -15.65 -6.46
N ASN A 59 5.58 -16.80 -5.80
CA ASN A 59 4.34 -17.57 -5.77
C ASN A 59 3.18 -16.71 -5.27
N GLY A 60 1.99 -16.99 -5.76
CA GLY A 60 0.80 -16.21 -5.48
C GLY A 60 -0.25 -17.00 -4.71
N TYR A 61 -1.31 -16.30 -4.35
CA TYR A 61 -2.47 -16.87 -3.68
C TYR A 61 -3.75 -16.36 -4.31
N LEU A 62 -4.73 -17.25 -4.45
CA LEU A 62 -6.10 -16.89 -4.76
C LEU A 62 -6.79 -16.56 -3.43
N ILE A 63 -7.28 -15.33 -3.31
CA ILE A 63 -7.84 -14.79 -2.07
C ILE A 63 -9.25 -14.27 -2.34
N GLU A 64 -10.19 -14.64 -1.50
CA GLU A 64 -11.48 -13.96 -1.42
C GLU A 64 -11.39 -12.85 -0.37
N ILE A 65 -11.81 -11.66 -0.75
CA ILE A 65 -11.89 -10.48 0.11
C ILE A 65 -13.34 -10.07 0.20
N SER A 66 -13.88 -9.93 1.39
CA SER A 66 -15.18 -9.31 1.61
C SER A 66 -15.02 -8.03 2.43
N TYR A 67 -15.62 -6.96 1.94
CA TYR A 67 -15.73 -5.67 2.62
C TYR A 67 -17.19 -5.25 2.66
N ALA A 68 -17.72 -5.04 3.85
CA ALA A 68 -19.11 -4.61 4.02
C ALA A 68 -19.21 -3.53 5.11
N GLU A 69 -20.06 -2.55 4.86
CA GLU A 69 -20.55 -1.58 5.83
C GLU A 69 -21.95 -2.02 6.30
N GLU A 70 -22.07 -2.30 7.58
CA GLU A 70 -23.34 -2.49 8.25
C GLU A 70 -23.87 -1.10 8.64
N LEU A 71 -24.89 -0.64 7.93
CA LEU A 71 -25.50 0.67 8.13
C LEU A 71 -26.31 0.69 9.42
N LEU A 72 -25.84 1.42 10.41
CA LEU A 72 -26.45 1.57 11.73
C LEU A 72 -26.45 3.07 12.12
N PRO A 73 -27.22 3.90 11.43
CA PRO A 73 -27.24 5.32 11.71
C PRO A 73 -27.79 5.61 13.12
N LEU A 74 -27.28 6.65 13.75
CA LEU A 74 -27.73 7.10 15.05
C LEU A 74 -29.24 7.45 15.05
N GLU A 75 -29.93 7.25 16.14
CA GLU A 75 -31.39 7.47 16.26
C GLU A 75 -31.86 8.86 15.80
N SER A 76 -31.01 9.87 15.84
CA SER A 76 -31.32 11.24 15.41
C SER A 76 -30.97 11.52 13.95
N VAL A 77 -30.40 10.55 13.22
CA VAL A 77 -29.90 10.76 11.85
C VAL A 77 -30.93 10.28 10.83
N SER A 78 -31.30 11.16 9.92
CA SER A 78 -32.04 10.82 8.69
C SER A 78 -31.38 11.54 7.54
N LEU A 79 -30.81 10.79 6.59
CA LEU A 79 -30.09 11.34 5.45
C LEU A 79 -30.85 11.05 4.17
N ASP A 80 -30.90 12.05 3.27
CA ASP A 80 -31.58 11.97 1.98
C ASP A 80 -30.57 11.91 0.84
N ASN A 81 -30.87 11.18 -0.23
CA ASN A 81 -30.05 11.02 -1.43
C ASN A 81 -28.61 10.64 -1.12
N VAL A 82 -28.44 9.55 -0.37
CA VAL A 82 -27.14 9.07 0.05
C VAL A 82 -26.40 8.42 -1.12
N GLU A 83 -25.21 8.92 -1.42
CA GLU A 83 -24.27 8.29 -2.32
C GLU A 83 -23.04 7.82 -1.50
N TRP A 84 -22.85 6.51 -1.44
CA TRP A 84 -21.73 5.89 -0.75
C TRP A 84 -20.79 5.26 -1.77
N ARG A 85 -19.53 5.63 -1.70
CA ARG A 85 -18.49 5.23 -2.64
C ARG A 85 -17.42 4.42 -1.90
N ILE A 86 -17.13 3.22 -2.38
CA ILE A 86 -16.13 2.32 -1.80
C ILE A 86 -15.17 1.87 -2.91
N ALA A 87 -13.87 2.01 -2.69
CA ALA A 87 -12.88 1.55 -3.65
C ALA A 87 -12.96 0.02 -3.85
N LEU A 88 -12.76 -0.42 -5.08
CA LEU A 88 -12.70 -1.82 -5.47
C LEU A 88 -11.25 -2.24 -5.76
N PRO A 89 -10.88 -3.50 -5.58
CA PRO A 89 -9.60 -3.99 -6.07
C PRO A 89 -9.52 -3.85 -7.59
N SER A 90 -8.33 -3.51 -8.08
CA SER A 90 -8.05 -3.30 -9.51
C SER A 90 -6.95 -4.24 -9.98
N ASP A 91 -6.89 -4.49 -11.29
CA ASP A 91 -5.80 -5.24 -11.89
C ASP A 91 -4.50 -4.43 -11.84
N THR A 92 -3.42 -5.10 -11.46
CA THR A 92 -2.06 -4.55 -11.42
C THR A 92 -1.06 -5.57 -11.91
N LEU A 93 0.23 -5.27 -11.87
CA LEU A 93 1.28 -6.25 -12.22
C LEU A 93 1.26 -7.50 -11.35
N ARG A 94 0.85 -7.35 -10.08
CA ARG A 94 0.90 -8.41 -9.06
C ARG A 94 -0.45 -8.82 -8.51
N GLN A 95 -1.52 -8.17 -8.95
CA GLN A 95 -2.89 -8.44 -8.51
C GLN A 95 -3.79 -8.60 -9.73
N LYS A 96 -4.59 -9.66 -9.76
CA LYS A 96 -5.58 -9.88 -10.81
C LYS A 96 -6.95 -10.17 -10.23
N VAL A 97 -7.90 -9.31 -10.55
CA VAL A 97 -9.29 -9.46 -10.10
C VAL A 97 -10.00 -10.48 -10.98
N ARG A 98 -10.47 -11.57 -10.38
CA ARG A 98 -11.20 -12.63 -11.07
C ARG A 98 -12.69 -12.38 -11.07
N HIS A 99 -13.22 -11.90 -9.96
CA HIS A 99 -14.64 -11.67 -9.78
C HIS A 99 -14.88 -10.58 -8.74
N VAL A 100 -15.97 -9.82 -8.91
CA VAL A 100 -16.49 -8.89 -7.89
C VAL A 100 -18.00 -8.99 -7.91
N GLU A 101 -18.61 -9.09 -6.73
CA GLU A 101 -20.06 -9.10 -6.54
C GLU A 101 -20.47 -8.20 -5.37
N PRO A 102 -21.69 -7.63 -5.40
CA PRO A 102 -22.17 -6.81 -4.29
C PRO A 102 -22.51 -7.65 -3.06
N ILE A 103 -22.35 -7.02 -1.88
CA ILE A 103 -22.91 -7.47 -0.60
C ILE A 103 -24.05 -6.52 -0.26
N GLY A 104 -25.24 -7.08 0.00
CA GLY A 104 -26.43 -6.30 0.31
C GLY A 104 -26.99 -5.58 -0.93
N ILE A 105 -26.95 -4.25 -0.93
CA ILE A 105 -27.49 -3.45 -2.03
C ILE A 105 -26.57 -3.51 -3.26
N PRO A 106 -27.09 -3.61 -4.49
CA PRO A 106 -26.26 -3.56 -5.68
C PRO A 106 -25.63 -2.17 -5.87
N PHE A 107 -24.44 -2.14 -6.48
CA PHE A 107 -23.73 -0.91 -6.83
C PHE A 107 -23.63 -0.73 -8.34
N THR A 108 -23.33 0.50 -8.76
CA THR A 108 -22.78 0.79 -10.08
C THR A 108 -21.26 0.97 -9.96
N GLU A 109 -20.53 0.53 -10.97
CA GLU A 109 -19.09 0.71 -11.00
C GLU A 109 -18.71 1.98 -11.77
N GLU A 110 -17.79 2.76 -11.20
CA GLU A 110 -17.19 3.93 -11.83
C GLU A 110 -15.65 3.82 -11.80
N ILE A 111 -14.99 4.56 -12.68
CA ILE A 111 -13.55 4.74 -12.66
C ILE A 111 -13.23 6.16 -12.21
N GLN A 112 -12.47 6.27 -11.13
CA GLN A 112 -11.97 7.53 -10.61
C GLN A 112 -10.45 7.49 -10.59
N ASP A 113 -9.79 8.38 -11.34
CA ASP A 113 -8.32 8.43 -11.44
C ASP A 113 -7.65 7.09 -11.80
N GLY A 114 -8.31 6.28 -12.63
CA GLY A 114 -7.86 4.94 -13.02
C GLY A 114 -8.16 3.85 -12.00
N GLN A 115 -8.79 4.18 -10.87
CA GLN A 115 -9.18 3.25 -9.82
C GLN A 115 -10.66 2.91 -9.91
N ARG A 116 -11.01 1.64 -9.76
CA ARG A 116 -12.38 1.14 -9.72
C ARG A 116 -13.06 1.53 -8.40
N VAL A 117 -14.30 1.97 -8.47
CA VAL A 117 -15.10 2.40 -7.30
C VAL A 117 -16.52 1.83 -7.42
N ALA A 118 -16.99 1.19 -6.36
CA ALA A 118 -18.39 0.81 -6.19
C ALA A 118 -19.18 2.02 -5.68
N VAL A 119 -20.26 2.37 -6.36
CA VAL A 119 -21.15 3.48 -6.01
C VAL A 119 -22.52 2.95 -5.63
N PHE A 120 -22.85 3.09 -4.36
CA PHE A 120 -24.14 2.72 -3.78
C PHE A 120 -25.02 3.96 -3.67
N LYS A 121 -26.29 3.85 -4.07
CA LYS A 121 -27.25 4.93 -3.97
C LYS A 121 -28.45 4.48 -3.15
N LEU A 122 -28.77 5.26 -2.13
CA LEU A 122 -29.93 5.07 -1.28
C LEU A 122 -30.75 6.37 -1.30
N ASP A 123 -32.02 6.27 -1.59
CA ASP A 123 -32.92 7.44 -1.54
C ASP A 123 -32.96 8.04 -0.14
N LYS A 124 -32.85 7.17 0.87
CA LYS A 124 -32.88 7.57 2.26
C LYS A 124 -32.10 6.59 3.14
N LEU A 125 -31.46 7.13 4.17
CA LEU A 125 -30.88 6.35 5.28
C LEU A 125 -31.56 6.81 6.57
N GLN A 126 -32.28 5.90 7.23
CA GLN A 126 -33.05 6.18 8.45
C GLN A 126 -32.53 5.39 9.66
N PRO A 127 -32.77 5.87 10.89
CA PRO A 127 -32.27 5.26 12.12
C PRO A 127 -32.69 3.79 12.34
N ASP A 128 -33.87 3.43 11.87
CA ASP A 128 -34.47 2.09 12.01
C ASP A 128 -34.21 1.17 10.81
N GLN A 129 -33.43 1.63 9.84
CA GLN A 129 -33.11 0.90 8.62
C GLN A 129 -31.69 0.32 8.70
N ALA A 130 -31.58 -0.88 9.28
CA ALA A 130 -30.35 -1.66 9.14
C ALA A 130 -30.20 -2.12 7.68
N GLY A 131 -28.99 -2.04 7.15
CA GLY A 131 -28.69 -2.46 5.79
C GLY A 131 -27.23 -2.83 5.65
N LEU A 132 -26.91 -3.56 4.57
CA LEU A 132 -25.54 -3.86 4.20
C LEU A 132 -25.24 -3.26 2.82
N ILE A 133 -24.10 -2.61 2.72
CA ILE A 133 -23.49 -2.22 1.45
C ILE A 133 -22.07 -2.73 1.43
N GLY A 134 -21.59 -3.17 0.30
CA GLY A 134 -20.22 -3.66 0.20
C GLY A 134 -20.00 -4.50 -1.03
N TRP A 135 -18.86 -5.15 -1.04
CA TRP A 135 -18.47 -6.03 -2.13
C TRP A 135 -17.68 -7.24 -1.64
N LYS A 136 -17.73 -8.29 -2.42
CA LYS A 136 -16.88 -9.46 -2.29
C LYS A 136 -16.10 -9.64 -3.58
N ALA A 137 -14.80 -9.85 -3.49
CA ALA A 137 -13.93 -9.99 -4.64
C ALA A 137 -13.06 -11.24 -4.50
N THR A 138 -12.83 -11.94 -5.60
CA THR A 138 -11.82 -12.99 -5.71
C THR A 138 -10.65 -12.45 -6.51
N VAL A 139 -9.46 -12.44 -5.93
CA VAL A 139 -8.25 -11.85 -6.50
C VAL A 139 -7.07 -12.83 -6.44
N GLU A 140 -6.26 -12.83 -7.48
CA GLU A 140 -4.93 -13.45 -7.45
C GLU A 140 -3.94 -12.40 -6.98
N MET A 141 -3.10 -12.77 -6.02
CA MET A 141 -2.12 -11.89 -5.39
C MET A 141 -0.74 -12.53 -5.47
N TYR A 142 0.24 -11.75 -5.94
CA TYR A 142 1.65 -12.17 -6.02
C TYR A 142 2.52 -11.19 -5.26
N GLY A 143 3.64 -11.65 -4.69
CA GLY A 143 4.71 -10.78 -4.27
C GLY A 143 5.40 -10.18 -5.49
N LEU A 144 5.88 -8.95 -5.37
CA LEU A 144 6.57 -8.22 -6.42
C LEU A 144 7.87 -7.63 -5.88
N LYS A 145 8.95 -7.77 -6.63
CA LYS A 145 10.21 -7.08 -6.36
C LYS A 145 10.85 -6.58 -7.64
N TYR A 146 11.13 -5.28 -7.67
CA TYR A 146 11.93 -4.67 -8.72
C TYR A 146 13.42 -4.77 -8.41
N PHE A 147 14.21 -4.97 -9.46
CA PHE A 147 15.68 -5.04 -9.44
C PHE A 147 16.30 -3.87 -10.23
N LEU A 148 15.87 -2.66 -9.91
CA LEU A 148 16.36 -1.45 -10.55
C LEU A 148 17.60 -0.92 -9.83
N THR A 149 18.57 -0.49 -10.62
CA THR A 149 19.75 0.22 -10.14
C THR A 149 19.64 1.72 -10.43
N PRO A 150 20.32 2.58 -9.68
CA PRO A 150 20.34 4.02 -9.95
C PRO A 150 20.78 4.37 -11.36
N ALA A 151 21.70 3.62 -11.97
CA ALA A 151 22.17 3.87 -13.34
C ALA A 151 21.07 3.72 -14.40
N GLU A 152 20.12 2.82 -14.18
CA GLU A 152 19.01 2.59 -15.13
C GLU A 152 17.98 3.73 -15.15
N VAL A 153 18.04 4.64 -14.18
CA VAL A 153 17.12 5.78 -14.06
C VAL A 153 17.83 7.14 -14.03
N GLU A 154 19.12 7.16 -14.35
CA GLU A 154 19.93 8.39 -14.33
C GLU A 154 19.44 9.42 -15.34
N ASP A 155 19.04 8.95 -16.52
CA ASP A 155 18.52 9.77 -17.62
C ASP A 155 16.98 9.85 -17.63
N ALA A 156 16.32 9.59 -16.50
CA ALA A 156 14.87 9.66 -16.42
C ALA A 156 14.35 11.06 -16.82
N PRO A 157 13.35 11.16 -17.70
CA PRO A 157 12.83 12.45 -18.13
C PRO A 157 12.17 13.20 -16.96
N PRO A 158 12.12 14.54 -16.99
CA PRO A 158 11.43 15.30 -15.96
C PRO A 158 9.91 14.98 -15.98
N LEU A 159 9.26 15.12 -14.83
CA LEU A 159 7.80 15.05 -14.73
C LEU A 159 7.15 16.17 -15.56
N SER A 160 6.06 15.85 -16.25
CA SER A 160 5.29 16.88 -16.98
C SER A 160 4.66 17.88 -16.01
N PRO A 161 4.39 19.12 -16.42
CA PRO A 161 3.75 20.12 -15.57
C PRO A 161 2.40 19.66 -15.00
N ASP A 162 1.56 19.01 -15.77
CA ASP A 162 0.26 18.49 -15.33
C ASP A 162 0.43 17.38 -14.27
N PHE A 163 1.44 16.54 -14.45
CA PHE A 163 1.74 15.49 -13.48
C PHE A 163 2.28 16.07 -12.18
N GLN A 164 3.14 17.09 -12.25
CA GLN A 164 3.61 17.81 -11.06
C GLN A 164 2.45 18.49 -10.33
N ALA A 165 1.57 19.19 -11.05
CA ALA A 165 0.40 19.85 -10.49
C ALA A 165 -0.57 18.88 -9.79
N LYS A 166 -0.56 17.60 -10.18
CA LYS A 166 -1.40 16.57 -9.57
C LYS A 166 -0.74 15.90 -8.36
N TYR A 167 0.56 15.64 -8.41
CA TYR A 167 1.22 14.74 -7.45
C TYR A 167 2.33 15.38 -6.60
N LEU A 168 2.66 16.66 -6.81
CA LEU A 168 3.64 17.39 -6.00
C LEU A 168 2.99 18.51 -5.18
N VAL A 169 1.73 18.33 -4.82
CA VAL A 169 0.94 19.30 -4.07
C VAL A 169 0.60 18.79 -2.67
N ASP A 170 0.29 19.71 -1.78
CA ASP A 170 -0.24 19.41 -0.46
C ASP A 170 -1.77 19.23 -0.55
N ASP A 171 -2.19 18.04 -0.96
CA ASP A 171 -3.61 17.69 -1.19
C ASP A 171 -4.24 16.86 -0.06
N ASP A 172 -3.42 16.44 0.91
CA ASP A 172 -3.82 15.56 2.00
C ASP A 172 -3.41 16.12 3.39
N GLU A 173 -3.36 17.44 3.53
CA GLU A 173 -2.89 18.10 4.75
C GLU A 173 -1.49 17.59 5.20
N LEU A 174 -0.54 17.60 4.26
CA LEU A 174 0.80 17.08 4.49
C LEU A 174 1.72 18.06 5.23
N ALA A 175 1.23 19.23 5.57
CA ALA A 175 1.97 20.31 6.27
C ALA A 175 3.28 20.69 5.56
N MET A 176 3.30 20.63 4.23
CA MET A 176 4.49 20.84 3.39
C MET A 176 5.02 22.27 3.49
N GLU A 177 4.19 23.24 3.88
CA GLU A 177 4.55 24.65 4.06
C GLU A 177 5.25 24.94 5.40
N THR A 178 5.27 23.98 6.33
CA THR A 178 5.88 24.19 7.65
C THR A 178 7.40 24.13 7.59
N ASP A 179 8.09 24.94 8.42
CA ASP A 179 9.56 24.94 8.50
C ASP A 179 10.11 23.56 8.93
N ILE A 180 9.36 22.82 9.74
CA ILE A 180 9.72 21.51 10.24
C ILE A 180 9.79 20.50 9.08
N ILE A 181 8.73 20.39 8.30
CA ILE A 181 8.65 19.43 7.19
C ILE A 181 9.55 19.85 6.03
N SER A 182 9.60 21.12 5.68
CA SER A 182 10.49 21.62 4.62
C SER A 182 11.98 21.44 4.99
N GLY A 183 12.33 21.68 6.27
CA GLY A 183 13.68 21.42 6.78
C GLY A 183 14.05 19.95 6.77
N ALA A 184 13.16 19.08 7.24
CA ALA A 184 13.34 17.63 7.20
C ALA A 184 13.51 17.10 5.76
N ALA A 185 12.72 17.61 4.81
CA ALA A 185 12.82 17.25 3.41
C ALA A 185 14.20 17.61 2.79
N ALA A 186 14.69 18.82 3.10
CA ALA A 186 15.99 19.26 2.62
C ALA A 186 17.14 18.42 3.21
N GLU A 187 17.07 18.07 4.50
CA GLU A 187 18.07 17.25 5.17
C GLU A 187 18.05 15.81 4.63
N ALA A 188 16.88 15.20 4.51
CA ALA A 188 16.71 13.83 4.05
C ALA A 188 17.32 13.60 2.66
N ALA A 189 17.02 14.46 1.69
CA ALA A 189 17.54 14.33 0.34
C ALA A 189 18.99 14.82 0.18
N GLY A 190 19.37 15.87 0.91
CA GLY A 190 20.67 16.50 0.79
C GLY A 190 20.92 16.99 -0.65
N ARG A 191 22.03 16.55 -1.26
CA ARG A 191 22.39 16.88 -2.66
C ARG A 191 22.13 15.76 -3.64
N GLU A 192 21.42 14.73 -3.25
CA GLU A 192 21.13 13.59 -4.12
C GLU A 192 20.16 13.98 -5.24
N THR A 193 20.49 13.63 -6.48
CA THR A 193 19.67 13.91 -7.66
C THR A 193 18.98 12.69 -8.25
N ASN A 194 19.57 11.51 -8.09
CA ASN A 194 18.99 10.28 -8.59
C ASN A 194 17.74 9.89 -7.80
N VAL A 195 16.63 9.67 -8.50
CA VAL A 195 15.32 9.43 -7.86
C VAL A 195 15.31 8.22 -6.91
N LEU A 196 15.96 7.12 -7.27
CA LEU A 196 15.99 5.92 -6.41
C LEU A 196 16.83 6.15 -5.16
N ARG A 197 18.02 6.72 -5.30
CA ARG A 197 18.88 7.05 -4.16
C ARG A 197 18.22 8.08 -3.25
N LYS A 198 17.59 9.10 -3.84
CA LYS A 198 16.88 10.13 -3.11
C LYS A 198 15.72 9.54 -2.30
N MET A 199 14.87 8.71 -2.93
CA MET A 199 13.75 8.08 -2.23
C MET A 199 14.21 7.15 -1.12
N LEU A 200 15.27 6.36 -1.36
CA LEU A 200 15.85 5.50 -0.34
C LEU A 200 16.40 6.30 0.85
N ARG A 201 17.09 7.42 0.59
CA ARG A 201 17.58 8.31 1.65
C ARG A 201 16.45 8.90 2.47
N ILE A 202 15.39 9.39 1.81
CA ILE A 202 14.21 9.93 2.48
C ILE A 202 13.60 8.87 3.39
N ARG A 203 13.39 7.65 2.88
CA ARG A 203 12.84 6.54 3.68
C ARG A 203 13.71 6.25 4.91
N ASN A 204 15.00 6.07 4.70
CA ASN A 204 15.92 5.74 5.80
C ASN A 204 15.98 6.88 6.84
N TYR A 205 15.97 8.14 6.39
CA TYR A 205 15.92 9.29 7.28
C TYR A 205 14.64 9.32 8.13
N VAL A 206 13.48 9.00 7.53
CA VAL A 206 12.22 8.89 8.27
C VAL A 206 12.28 7.76 9.30
N TYR A 207 12.87 6.62 8.95
CA TYR A 207 13.06 5.50 9.88
C TYR A 207 13.98 5.83 11.05
N ASP A 208 15.01 6.67 10.84
CA ASP A 208 15.87 7.14 11.91
C ASP A 208 15.19 8.12 12.87
N GLN A 209 14.19 8.86 12.40
CA GLN A 209 13.52 9.92 13.16
C GLN A 209 12.26 9.46 13.88
N LEU A 210 11.54 8.50 13.30
CA LEU A 210 10.25 8.04 13.81
C LEU A 210 10.33 6.63 14.37
N SER A 211 9.62 6.41 15.47
CA SER A 211 9.32 5.07 16.00
C SER A 211 7.87 4.71 15.69
N TYR A 212 7.60 3.44 15.38
CA TYR A 212 6.24 3.01 15.14
C TYR A 212 5.42 2.95 16.44
N GLY A 213 4.21 3.51 16.41
CA GLY A 213 3.25 3.43 17.50
C GLY A 213 1.84 3.79 17.05
N ILE A 214 0.86 3.01 17.51
CA ILE A 214 -0.55 3.27 17.20
C ILE A 214 -1.00 4.53 17.94
N GLN A 215 -1.62 5.43 17.21
CA GLN A 215 -2.18 6.68 17.72
C GLN A 215 -3.71 6.64 17.68
N PRO A 216 -4.39 7.35 18.61
CA PRO A 216 -5.85 7.42 18.65
C PRO A 216 -6.47 8.07 17.40
N LYS A 217 -5.74 8.93 16.73
CA LYS A 217 -6.08 9.60 15.48
C LYS A 217 -4.83 9.76 14.63
N ILE A 218 -5.02 9.95 13.34
CA ILE A 218 -3.94 10.33 12.42
C ILE A 218 -3.77 11.84 12.53
N ASP A 219 -2.57 12.28 12.91
CA ASP A 219 -2.16 13.66 12.94
C ASP A 219 -1.43 14.08 11.66
N THR A 220 -1.25 15.37 11.45
CA THR A 220 -0.47 15.90 10.32
C THR A 220 1.02 15.54 10.44
N PRO A 221 1.77 15.49 9.33
CA PRO A 221 3.19 15.13 9.33
C PRO A 221 4.07 15.92 10.27
N ASP A 222 3.85 17.22 10.43
CA ASP A 222 4.60 18.09 11.35
C ASP A 222 4.39 17.67 12.81
N VAL A 223 3.15 17.40 13.20
CA VAL A 223 2.81 16.95 14.56
C VAL A 223 3.40 15.55 14.83
N ALA A 224 3.29 14.62 13.86
CA ALA A 224 3.87 13.28 13.99
C ALA A 224 5.40 13.35 14.08
N TRP A 225 6.03 14.24 13.31
CA TRP A 225 7.47 14.47 13.30
C TRP A 225 7.97 15.00 14.64
N GLU A 226 7.35 16.03 15.18
CA GLU A 226 7.71 16.58 16.50
C GLU A 226 7.56 15.56 17.63
N ARG A 227 6.54 14.71 17.53
CA ARG A 227 6.29 13.66 18.52
C ARG A 227 7.31 12.53 18.44
N GLY A 228 7.91 12.26 17.27
CA GLY A 228 8.87 11.17 17.05
C GLY A 228 8.24 9.77 17.07
N VAL A 229 6.93 9.67 17.07
CA VAL A 229 6.17 8.39 17.05
C VAL A 229 5.02 8.51 16.06
N ALA A 230 4.86 7.54 15.17
CA ALA A 230 3.89 7.58 14.10
C ALA A 230 3.23 6.21 13.86
N SER A 231 1.94 6.23 13.52
CA SER A 231 1.22 5.08 12.97
C SER A 231 1.54 4.91 11.47
N CYS A 232 1.09 3.82 10.85
CA CYS A 232 1.33 3.60 9.41
C CYS A 232 0.82 4.74 8.53
N GLY A 233 -0.33 5.33 8.85
CA GLY A 233 -0.88 6.48 8.12
C GLY A 233 -0.01 7.72 8.25
N GLU A 234 0.48 8.00 9.44
CA GLU A 234 1.37 9.13 9.69
C GLU A 234 2.76 8.94 9.05
N TYR A 235 3.32 7.71 9.06
CA TYR A 235 4.53 7.39 8.30
C TYR A 235 4.34 7.67 6.80
N VAL A 236 3.21 7.23 6.23
CA VAL A 236 2.89 7.53 4.83
C VAL A 236 2.80 9.04 4.60
N GLY A 237 2.10 9.78 5.46
CA GLY A 237 1.97 11.24 5.36
C GLY A 237 3.34 11.93 5.33
N VAL A 238 4.22 11.60 6.29
CA VAL A 238 5.59 12.15 6.33
C VAL A 238 6.38 11.78 5.07
N LEU A 239 6.36 10.50 4.65
CA LEU A 239 7.06 10.06 3.45
C LEU A 239 6.56 10.77 2.18
N LEU A 240 5.23 10.97 2.04
CA LEU A 240 4.66 11.72 0.94
C LEU A 240 5.14 13.19 0.95
N ALA A 241 5.07 13.85 2.11
CA ALA A 241 5.48 15.25 2.25
C ALA A 241 6.94 15.44 1.85
N LEU A 242 7.85 14.66 2.44
CA LEU A 242 9.28 14.76 2.16
C LEU A 242 9.62 14.41 0.70
N ALA A 243 8.97 13.39 0.13
CA ALA A 243 9.17 13.00 -1.26
C ALA A 243 8.68 14.06 -2.24
N ARG A 244 7.45 14.58 -2.04
CA ARG A 244 6.86 15.63 -2.89
C ARG A 244 7.67 16.92 -2.88
N LEU A 245 8.14 17.38 -1.72
CA LEU A 245 9.04 18.52 -1.60
C LEU A 245 10.38 18.33 -2.33
N ASN A 246 10.79 17.08 -2.51
CA ASN A 246 11.98 16.70 -3.25
C ASN A 246 11.72 16.36 -4.73
N GLY A 247 10.54 16.68 -5.25
CA GLY A 247 10.15 16.48 -6.64
C GLY A 247 9.84 15.03 -7.01
N ILE A 248 9.61 14.15 -6.03
CA ILE A 248 9.22 12.76 -6.25
C ILE A 248 7.71 12.63 -6.07
N ALA A 249 7.00 12.33 -7.14
CA ALA A 249 5.57 12.09 -7.08
C ALA A 249 5.28 10.80 -6.31
N CYS A 250 4.38 10.89 -5.33
CA CYS A 250 3.97 9.77 -4.49
C CYS A 250 2.46 9.76 -4.32
N ARG A 251 1.91 8.55 -4.09
CA ARG A 251 0.50 8.37 -3.77
C ARG A 251 0.31 7.25 -2.74
N THR A 252 -0.71 7.39 -1.91
CA THR A 252 -1.11 6.39 -0.91
C THR A 252 -1.80 5.20 -1.57
N ILE A 253 -1.61 4.03 -1.01
CA ILE A 253 -2.33 2.81 -1.33
C ILE A 253 -2.78 2.17 -0.03
N GLY A 254 -3.91 1.55 -0.03
CA GLY A 254 -4.37 0.80 1.12
C GLY A 254 -5.53 -0.11 0.73
N ARG A 255 -6.28 -0.66 1.66
CA ARG A 255 -6.34 -0.23 3.09
C ARG A 255 -6.06 -1.40 4.03
N TYR A 256 -5.96 -2.61 3.50
CA TYR A 256 -5.88 -3.83 4.31
C TYR A 256 -4.79 -4.76 3.79
N LYS A 257 -4.25 -5.56 4.69
CA LYS A 257 -3.41 -6.71 4.36
C LYS A 257 -4.15 -8.00 4.70
N CYS A 258 -4.06 -8.99 3.82
CA CYS A 258 -4.44 -10.34 4.16
C CYS A 258 -3.50 -10.84 5.27
N PRO A 259 -4.00 -11.56 6.29
CA PRO A 259 -3.11 -12.24 7.23
C PRO A 259 -2.14 -13.18 6.52
N ALA A 260 -0.86 -13.08 6.85
CA ALA A 260 0.21 -13.86 6.23
C ALA A 260 0.27 -15.30 6.81
N THR A 261 -0.86 -16.01 6.76
CA THR A 261 -1.06 -17.36 7.32
C THR A 261 -1.59 -18.31 6.25
N PRO A 262 -0.80 -18.63 5.20
CA PRO A 262 -1.26 -19.42 4.07
C PRO A 262 -1.66 -20.86 4.44
N GLU A 263 -1.26 -21.34 5.61
CA GLU A 263 -1.70 -22.63 6.17
C GLU A 263 -3.18 -22.64 6.61
N GLN A 264 -3.77 -21.47 6.85
CA GLN A 264 -5.17 -21.31 7.26
C GLN A 264 -6.11 -21.18 6.07
N LYS A 265 -6.01 -22.11 5.11
CA LYS A 265 -6.86 -22.11 3.90
C LYS A 265 -8.33 -22.31 4.23
N ASN A 266 -9.19 -21.66 3.45
CA ASN A 266 -10.66 -21.73 3.51
C ASN A 266 -11.26 -21.31 4.87
N LEU A 267 -10.54 -20.54 5.66
CA LEU A 267 -11.05 -19.91 6.87
C LEU A 267 -11.20 -18.40 6.63
N PRO A 268 -12.34 -17.79 7.01
CA PRO A 268 -12.48 -16.35 6.96
C PRO A 268 -11.68 -15.71 8.11
N LEU A 269 -10.64 -14.96 7.73
CA LEU A 269 -9.71 -14.31 8.64
C LEU A 269 -10.01 -12.81 8.70
N GLU A 270 -9.89 -12.22 9.87
CA GLU A 270 -9.86 -10.76 10.00
C GLU A 270 -8.48 -10.25 9.58
N PRO A 271 -8.38 -9.06 8.97
CA PRO A 271 -7.09 -8.42 8.78
C PRO A 271 -6.47 -8.13 10.16
N ASP A 272 -5.15 -8.25 10.26
CA ASP A 272 -4.45 -7.97 11.52
C ASP A 272 -4.71 -6.53 11.99
N PHE A 273 -4.73 -5.59 11.04
CA PHE A 273 -5.05 -4.17 11.23
C PHE A 273 -5.26 -3.48 9.89
N ASN A 274 -5.86 -2.30 9.92
CA ASN A 274 -5.88 -1.40 8.78
C ASN A 274 -4.45 -0.95 8.48
N HIS A 275 -4.05 -1.01 7.22
CA HIS A 275 -2.69 -0.70 6.84
C HIS A 275 -2.63 0.05 5.52
N VAL A 276 -1.73 1.02 5.46
CA VAL A 276 -1.47 1.84 4.27
C VAL A 276 0.02 1.87 3.97
N TRP A 277 0.32 1.96 2.69
CA TRP A 277 1.67 2.10 2.14
C TRP A 277 1.63 3.07 0.97
N LEU A 278 2.68 3.15 0.19
CA LEU A 278 2.75 4.11 -0.90
C LEU A 278 3.38 3.55 -2.17
N GLU A 279 3.18 4.26 -3.26
CA GLU A 279 3.97 4.16 -4.48
C GLU A 279 4.66 5.49 -4.73
N PHE A 280 5.88 5.44 -5.24
CA PHE A 280 6.57 6.59 -5.79
C PHE A 280 6.78 6.42 -7.30
N PHE A 281 6.77 7.52 -8.02
CA PHE A 281 6.83 7.50 -9.48
C PHE A 281 8.24 7.69 -10.00
N VAL A 282 8.66 6.80 -10.89
CA VAL A 282 9.93 6.92 -11.63
C VAL A 282 9.60 7.17 -13.09
N PRO A 283 9.95 8.35 -13.63
CA PRO A 283 9.70 8.66 -15.02
C PRO A 283 10.31 7.62 -15.97
N GLY A 284 9.54 7.18 -16.95
CA GLY A 284 9.92 6.10 -17.86
C GLY A 284 9.62 4.69 -17.40
N LEU A 285 9.44 4.45 -16.10
CA LEU A 285 9.12 3.14 -15.53
C LEU A 285 7.71 3.08 -14.91
N GLY A 286 7.24 4.18 -14.33
CA GLY A 286 5.93 4.23 -13.70
C GLY A 286 5.98 4.21 -12.17
N TRP A 287 4.92 3.70 -11.55
CA TRP A 287 4.74 3.64 -10.11
C TRP A 287 5.45 2.42 -9.50
N LEU A 288 6.33 2.66 -8.55
CA LEU A 288 7.06 1.63 -7.81
C LEU A 288 6.57 1.56 -6.36
N PRO A 289 6.25 0.37 -5.85
CA PRO A 289 5.70 0.21 -4.51
C PRO A 289 6.78 0.34 -3.43
N MET A 290 6.37 0.87 -2.29
CA MET A 290 7.20 0.94 -1.09
C MET A 290 6.34 0.85 0.17
N GLU A 291 6.74 0.01 1.10
CA GLU A 291 6.13 -0.02 2.44
C GLU A 291 6.50 1.21 3.25
N SER A 292 5.60 1.58 4.17
CA SER A 292 5.78 2.77 5.01
C SER A 292 6.74 2.54 6.18
N ASN A 293 6.52 1.48 6.97
CA ASN A 293 7.21 1.27 8.23
C ASN A 293 7.57 -0.19 8.54
N VAL A 294 7.11 -1.15 7.75
CA VAL A 294 7.23 -2.58 8.10
C VAL A 294 8.68 -3.05 8.09
N ASP A 295 9.51 -2.56 7.17
CA ASP A 295 10.93 -2.88 7.15
C ASP A 295 11.66 -2.37 8.40
N ASP A 296 11.22 -1.25 8.96
CA ASP A 296 11.78 -0.68 10.18
C ASP A 296 11.41 -1.50 11.43
N VAL A 297 10.17 -1.94 11.50
CA VAL A 297 9.63 -2.67 12.67
C VAL A 297 10.13 -4.11 12.75
N ILE A 298 10.19 -4.80 11.63
CA ILE A 298 10.41 -6.26 11.61
C ILE A 298 11.89 -6.62 11.51
N ASP A 299 12.68 -5.83 10.81
CA ASP A 299 14.07 -6.15 10.54
C ASP A 299 15.02 -5.17 11.22
N GLN A 300 15.56 -5.60 12.34
CA GLN A 300 16.52 -4.83 13.16
C GLN A 300 17.92 -4.75 12.51
N GLY A 301 17.98 -4.58 11.24
CA GLY A 301 19.26 -4.37 10.56
C GLY A 301 19.36 -2.95 10.02
N PRO A 302 20.54 -2.48 9.67
CA PRO A 302 20.69 -1.17 9.05
C PRO A 302 19.95 -1.17 7.70
N TYR A 303 18.85 -0.46 7.63
CA TYR A 303 18.08 -0.13 6.44
C TYR A 303 17.73 -1.31 5.51
N PRO A 304 16.99 -2.31 5.98
CA PRO A 304 16.54 -3.39 5.12
C PRO A 304 15.69 -2.85 3.97
N LYS A 305 15.84 -3.45 2.78
CA LYS A 305 15.20 -2.99 1.53
C LYS A 305 14.17 -3.98 0.97
N ARG A 306 13.70 -4.91 1.77
CA ARG A 306 12.74 -5.92 1.32
C ARG A 306 11.53 -5.30 0.63
N PHE A 307 10.96 -4.27 1.24
CA PHE A 307 9.80 -3.56 0.76
C PHE A 307 10.11 -2.18 0.15
N PHE A 308 11.34 -1.94 -0.23
CA PHE A 308 11.70 -0.84 -1.11
C PHE A 308 11.63 -1.33 -2.56
N MET A 309 10.75 -0.78 -3.36
CA MET A 309 10.42 -1.28 -4.71
C MET A 309 9.90 -2.72 -4.70
N GLY A 310 9.13 -3.08 -3.70
CA GLY A 310 8.58 -4.43 -3.54
C GLY A 310 7.46 -4.50 -2.53
N LEU A 311 6.61 -5.50 -2.68
CA LEU A 311 5.52 -5.83 -1.76
C LEU A 311 5.33 -7.36 -1.69
N SER A 312 4.92 -7.84 -0.54
CA SER A 312 4.51 -9.23 -0.35
C SER A 312 3.13 -9.50 -0.96
N TRP A 313 2.83 -10.76 -1.24
CA TRP A 313 1.54 -11.20 -1.77
C TRP A 313 0.34 -10.75 -0.93
N TYR A 314 0.48 -10.60 0.36
CA TYR A 314 -0.60 -10.26 1.28
C TYR A 314 -1.00 -8.78 1.30
N HIS A 315 -0.31 -7.90 0.60
CA HIS A 315 -0.71 -6.49 0.43
C HIS A 315 -1.77 -6.37 -0.67
N THR A 316 -3.01 -6.09 -0.32
CA THR A 316 -4.10 -5.93 -1.29
C THR A 316 -4.15 -4.52 -1.83
N GLU A 317 -4.09 -4.36 -3.15
CA GLU A 317 -4.08 -3.04 -3.80
C GLU A 317 -5.49 -2.56 -4.08
N ILE A 318 -5.98 -1.69 -3.18
CA ILE A 318 -7.31 -1.09 -3.23
C ILE A 318 -7.17 0.42 -2.95
N GLY A 319 -7.83 1.27 -3.74
CA GLY A 319 -7.83 2.71 -3.49
C GLY A 319 -6.48 3.40 -3.74
N LYS A 320 -5.86 3.14 -4.89
CA LYS A 320 -4.60 3.79 -5.28
C LYS A 320 -4.77 5.27 -5.56
N GLY A 321 -4.24 6.12 -4.69
CA GLY A 321 -4.29 7.58 -4.85
C GLY A 321 -5.68 8.19 -4.76
N ILE A 322 -6.66 7.46 -4.27
CA ILE A 322 -8.01 7.96 -3.98
C ILE A 322 -8.41 7.59 -2.55
N SER A 323 -9.35 8.30 -1.99
CA SER A 323 -9.96 7.90 -0.72
C SER A 323 -10.62 6.53 -0.86
N PHE A 324 -10.32 5.62 0.08
CA PHE A 324 -10.90 4.28 0.08
C PHE A 324 -12.42 4.32 0.15
N GLU A 325 -12.96 5.23 0.93
CA GLU A 325 -14.37 5.38 1.18
C GLU A 325 -14.78 6.84 1.31
N LYS A 326 -15.92 7.19 0.71
CA LYS A 326 -16.54 8.52 0.82
C LYS A 326 -18.05 8.40 0.82
N MET A 327 -18.72 9.28 1.54
CA MET A 327 -20.18 9.38 1.53
C MET A 327 -20.61 10.84 1.40
N LYS A 328 -21.67 11.06 0.63
CA LYS A 328 -22.40 12.32 0.50
C LYS A 328 -23.88 12.08 0.77
N ALA A 329 -24.55 13.09 1.28
CA ALA A 329 -26.01 13.17 1.36
C ALA A 329 -26.41 14.65 1.34
N ASP A 330 -27.63 14.95 0.89
CA ASP A 330 -28.09 16.34 0.75
C ASP A 330 -28.12 17.10 2.08
N ASN A 331 -28.40 16.41 3.17
CA ASN A 331 -28.59 16.98 4.50
C ASN A 331 -27.62 16.41 5.55
N LYS A 332 -26.41 15.94 5.13
CA LYS A 332 -25.41 15.40 6.04
C LYS A 332 -24.85 16.52 6.94
N PRO A 333 -24.97 16.39 8.28
CA PRO A 333 -24.30 17.28 9.21
C PRO A 333 -22.78 17.16 9.08
N GLU A 334 -22.05 18.30 9.12
CA GLU A 334 -20.59 18.32 8.96
C GLU A 334 -19.85 17.48 10.00
N HIS A 335 -20.36 17.42 11.22
CA HIS A 335 -19.71 16.69 12.31
C HIS A 335 -19.87 15.17 12.25
N LEU A 336 -20.73 14.62 11.38
CA LEU A 336 -20.92 13.18 11.25
C LEU A 336 -19.83 12.56 10.40
N SER A 337 -19.12 11.61 11.00
CA SER A 337 -18.16 10.73 10.33
C SER A 337 -18.83 9.49 9.74
N LEU A 338 -18.10 8.72 8.94
CA LEU A 338 -18.58 7.41 8.45
C LEU A 338 -18.78 6.43 9.60
N GLY A 339 -17.91 6.45 10.61
CA GLY A 339 -18.01 5.58 11.79
C GLY A 339 -19.26 5.83 12.65
N ASP A 340 -19.90 7.00 12.52
CA ASP A 340 -21.18 7.27 13.19
C ASP A 340 -22.38 6.67 12.44
N LEU A 341 -22.17 6.22 11.21
CA LEU A 341 -23.23 5.77 10.30
C LEU A 341 -23.18 4.29 9.98
N ALA A 342 -22.00 3.66 10.12
CA ALA A 342 -21.81 2.27 9.77
C ALA A 342 -20.68 1.60 10.59
N ILE A 343 -20.75 0.29 10.65
CA ILE A 343 -19.67 -0.56 11.18
C ILE A 343 -19.09 -1.36 10.02
N ASN A 344 -17.78 -1.28 9.82
CA ASN A 344 -17.16 -2.04 8.75
C ASN A 344 -16.80 -3.48 9.18
N HIS A 345 -16.96 -4.39 8.24
CA HIS A 345 -16.62 -5.80 8.38
C HIS A 345 -15.72 -6.21 7.23
N VAL A 346 -14.52 -6.66 7.54
CA VAL A 346 -13.55 -7.12 6.54
C VAL A 346 -13.15 -8.55 6.83
N ARG A 347 -13.12 -9.39 5.80
CA ARG A 347 -12.66 -10.79 5.91
C ARG A 347 -11.82 -11.13 4.70
N PHE A 348 -10.80 -11.93 4.96
CA PHE A 348 -9.95 -12.55 3.95
C PHE A 348 -10.08 -14.06 4.06
N THR A 349 -10.20 -14.73 2.92
CA THR A 349 -10.16 -16.19 2.85
C THR A 349 -9.12 -16.59 1.82
N ILE A 350 -8.05 -17.25 2.24
CA ILE A 350 -7.04 -17.81 1.35
C ILE A 350 -7.62 -19.10 0.77
N LEU A 351 -7.87 -19.13 -0.53
CA LEU A 351 -8.52 -20.24 -1.20
C LEU A 351 -7.50 -21.25 -1.70
N GLU A 352 -6.47 -20.78 -2.39
CA GLU A 352 -5.53 -21.63 -3.11
C GLU A 352 -4.16 -20.95 -3.19
N GLU A 353 -3.10 -21.74 -3.14
CA GLU A 353 -1.76 -21.32 -3.50
C GLU A 353 -1.56 -21.49 -5.00
N LEU A 354 -1.12 -20.42 -5.65
CA LEU A 354 -0.90 -20.38 -7.09
C LEU A 354 0.58 -20.52 -7.39
N ASN A 355 0.94 -21.52 -8.14
CA ASN A 355 2.29 -21.58 -8.69
C ASN A 355 2.44 -20.52 -9.78
N PRO A 356 3.57 -19.80 -9.85
CA PRO A 356 3.85 -18.93 -10.97
C PRO A 356 3.74 -19.75 -12.26
N THR A 357 2.93 -19.29 -13.19
CA THR A 357 2.88 -19.90 -14.51
C THR A 357 4.22 -19.62 -15.20
N PRO A 358 4.91 -20.65 -15.71
CA PRO A 358 6.20 -20.47 -16.39
C PRO A 358 6.12 -19.58 -17.63
#